data_cf1eeba68f0140a553477128308ba807
#
_entry.id   cf1eeba68f0140a553477128308ba807
#
_cell.length_a   1.000
_cell.length_b   1.000
_cell.length_c   1.000
_cell.angle_alpha   90.00
_cell.angle_beta   90.00
_cell.angle_gamma   90.00
#
_symmetry.space_group_name_H-M   'P 1'
#
loop_
_entity.id
_entity.type
_entity.pdbx_description
1 polymer ?
#
loop_
_entity_poly.entity_id
_entity_poly.type
_entity_poly.pdbx_seq_one_letter_code
_entity_poly.pdbx_strand_id
1 'polypeptide(L)'
;MTDSQARTAPLFADIADVSRRLAETGYLPDTATATAVFLADRLGKPLLVEGPAGVGKTELARAVAQATGSGLVRLQCYEGVDEARALYEWNHAKQILRIQAGSGDWDQTKMDVFSEEFLLSRPLLTAIRRTEPTVLLIDETDKADIEIEGPVSYTHLTLPTTPYV
;
A
#
# COMPACT_ATOMS: atom_id res chain seq x y z
N MET A 1 11.34 -20.63 -13.62
CA MET A 1 10.54 -21.24 -14.68
C MET A 1 9.11 -20.76 -14.47
N THR A 2 8.75 -19.83 -15.31
CA THR A 2 7.39 -19.35 -15.66
C THR A 2 6.33 -19.45 -14.58
N ASP A 3 6.37 -18.56 -13.62
CA ASP A 3 5.17 -18.20 -12.89
C ASP A 3 4.59 -16.96 -13.57
N SER A 4 3.59 -17.23 -14.41
CA SER A 4 2.79 -16.22 -15.08
C SER A 4 1.99 -15.52 -14.00
N GLN A 5 2.52 -14.39 -13.49
CA GLN A 5 1.76 -13.50 -12.64
C GLN A 5 0.46 -13.16 -13.38
N ALA A 6 -0.64 -13.63 -12.83
CA ALA A 6 -1.97 -13.29 -13.31
C ALA A 6 -2.14 -11.77 -13.16
N ARG A 7 -1.85 -11.03 -14.24
CA ARG A 7 -2.13 -9.60 -14.32
C ARG A 7 -3.63 -9.45 -14.13
N THR A 8 -4.05 -8.84 -13.05
CA THR A 8 -5.43 -8.42 -12.87
C THR A 8 -5.84 -7.60 -14.08
N ALA A 9 -7.06 -7.78 -14.58
CA ALA A 9 -7.54 -7.03 -15.74
C ALA A 9 -7.42 -5.52 -15.45
N PRO A 10 -7.07 -4.70 -16.47
CA PRO A 10 -6.99 -3.26 -16.30
C PRO A 10 -8.28 -2.70 -15.72
N LEU A 11 -8.15 -1.76 -14.79
CA LEU A 11 -9.27 -1.15 -14.08
C LEU A 11 -10.02 -0.14 -14.96
N PHE A 12 -9.31 0.48 -15.93
CA PHE A 12 -9.85 1.50 -16.82
C PHE A 12 -9.76 1.05 -18.29
N ALA A 13 -10.79 1.36 -19.06
CA ALA A 13 -10.84 1.01 -20.48
C ALA A 13 -9.89 1.89 -21.31
N ASP A 14 -9.93 3.19 -21.10
CA ASP A 14 -9.13 4.21 -21.78
C ASP A 14 -9.00 5.48 -20.93
N ILE A 15 -8.30 6.49 -21.45
CA ILE A 15 -8.07 7.77 -20.76
C ILE A 15 -9.40 8.54 -20.53
N ALA A 16 -10.35 8.44 -21.46
CA ALA A 16 -11.63 9.08 -21.31
C ALA A 16 -12.47 8.45 -20.20
N ASP A 17 -12.37 7.12 -20.04
CA ASP A 17 -12.99 6.39 -18.93
C ASP A 17 -12.39 6.81 -17.58
N VAL A 18 -11.06 6.98 -17.49
CA VAL A 18 -10.41 7.55 -16.29
C VAL A 18 -11.00 8.90 -15.94
N SER A 19 -11.01 9.84 -16.92
CA SER A 19 -11.51 11.20 -16.70
C SER A 19 -12.96 11.21 -16.24
N ARG A 20 -13.81 10.42 -16.88
CA ARG A 20 -15.22 10.30 -16.54
C ARG A 20 -15.43 9.77 -15.13
N ARG A 21 -14.80 8.64 -14.81
CA ARG A 21 -14.98 7.95 -13.51
C ARG A 21 -14.39 8.74 -12.35
N LEU A 22 -13.26 9.43 -12.55
CA LEU A 22 -12.73 10.34 -11.53
C LEU A 22 -13.66 11.56 -11.34
N ALA A 23 -14.21 12.12 -12.41
CA ALA A 23 -15.18 13.23 -12.29
C ALA A 23 -16.43 12.82 -11.51
N GLU A 24 -16.91 11.58 -11.64
CA GLU A 24 -18.03 11.04 -10.87
C GLU A 24 -17.74 11.00 -9.35
N THR A 25 -16.47 10.93 -8.95
CA THR A 25 -16.07 11.04 -7.53
C THR A 25 -15.91 12.48 -7.04
N GLY A 26 -16.07 13.47 -7.92
CA GLY A 26 -15.82 14.88 -7.63
C GLY A 26 -14.39 15.34 -7.90
N TYR A 27 -13.52 14.47 -8.36
CA TYR A 27 -12.14 14.81 -8.75
C TYR A 27 -12.08 15.12 -10.24
N LEU A 28 -11.67 16.32 -10.59
CA LEU A 28 -11.56 16.77 -11.99
C LEU A 28 -10.10 16.69 -12.46
N PRO A 29 -9.68 15.58 -13.10
CA PRO A 29 -8.32 15.46 -13.58
C PRO A 29 -8.12 16.33 -14.83
N ASP A 30 -6.91 16.86 -14.99
CA ASP A 30 -6.46 17.30 -16.30
C ASP A 30 -6.08 16.10 -17.18
N THR A 31 -5.82 16.35 -18.45
CA THR A 31 -5.48 15.28 -19.41
C THR A 31 -4.18 14.56 -19.01
N ALA A 32 -3.21 15.28 -18.44
CA ALA A 32 -1.93 14.71 -18.04
C ALA A 32 -2.13 13.73 -16.86
N THR A 33 -2.88 14.12 -15.83
CA THR A 33 -3.22 13.27 -14.69
C THR A 33 -4.02 12.03 -15.14
N ALA A 34 -5.05 12.21 -15.97
CA ALA A 34 -5.83 11.08 -16.48
C ALA A 34 -4.97 10.09 -17.29
N THR A 35 -4.06 10.60 -18.11
CA THR A 35 -3.12 9.78 -18.89
C THR A 35 -2.14 9.04 -17.99
N ALA A 36 -1.61 9.70 -16.96
CA ALA A 36 -0.68 9.09 -16.01
C ALA A 36 -1.34 7.96 -15.21
N VAL A 37 -2.57 8.17 -14.71
CA VAL A 37 -3.36 7.13 -14.03
C VAL A 37 -3.63 5.96 -14.96
N PHE A 38 -4.04 6.21 -16.20
CA PHE A 38 -4.26 5.15 -17.18
C PHE A 38 -3.00 4.33 -17.47
N LEU A 39 -1.86 5.00 -17.65
CA LEU A 39 -0.59 4.32 -17.89
C LEU A 39 -0.13 3.52 -16.67
N ALA A 40 -0.27 4.05 -15.46
CA ALA A 40 0.05 3.34 -14.23
C ALA A 40 -0.76 2.03 -14.12
N ASP A 41 -2.08 2.09 -14.37
CA ASP A 41 -2.95 0.91 -14.41
C ASP A 41 -2.52 -0.09 -15.48
N ARG A 42 -2.30 0.36 -16.71
CA ARG A 42 -1.92 -0.51 -17.83
C ARG A 42 -0.56 -1.17 -17.68
N LEU A 43 0.39 -0.47 -17.13
CA LEU A 43 1.77 -0.92 -16.96
C LEU A 43 1.95 -1.67 -15.62
N GLY A 44 1.01 -1.57 -14.70
CA GLY A 44 1.16 -2.07 -13.34
C GLY A 44 2.33 -1.39 -12.62
N LYS A 45 2.47 -0.07 -12.80
CA LYS A 45 3.56 0.71 -12.25
C LYS A 45 3.05 1.72 -11.22
N PRO A 46 3.85 2.05 -10.19
CA PRO A 46 3.50 3.11 -9.28
C PRO A 46 3.41 4.45 -10.00
N LEU A 47 2.55 5.32 -9.51
CA LEU A 47 2.40 6.70 -9.97
C LEU A 47 3.02 7.63 -8.93
N LEU A 48 4.05 8.37 -9.32
CA LEU A 48 4.60 9.45 -8.50
C LEU A 48 3.82 10.73 -8.79
N VAL A 49 3.30 11.38 -7.74
CA VAL A 49 2.53 12.62 -7.83
C VAL A 49 3.24 13.71 -7.04
N GLU A 50 3.82 14.67 -7.73
CA GLU A 50 4.52 15.80 -7.14
C GLU A 50 3.72 17.10 -7.31
N GLY A 51 3.96 18.07 -6.45
CA GLY A 51 3.35 19.39 -6.53
C GLY A 51 3.25 20.06 -5.16
N PRO A 52 2.88 21.34 -5.11
CA PRO A 52 2.73 22.08 -3.86
C PRO A 52 1.61 21.50 -2.97
N ALA A 53 1.62 21.89 -1.69
CA ALA A 53 0.55 21.50 -0.78
C ALA A 53 -0.83 22.01 -1.27
N GLY A 54 -1.87 21.22 -1.06
CA GLY A 54 -3.25 21.61 -1.40
C GLY A 54 -3.69 21.39 -2.85
N VAL A 55 -2.82 20.88 -3.74
CA VAL A 55 -3.19 20.61 -5.16
C VAL A 55 -4.01 19.33 -5.37
N GLY A 56 -4.35 18.60 -4.32
CA GLY A 56 -5.20 17.41 -4.43
C GLY A 56 -4.45 16.08 -4.63
N LYS A 57 -3.15 16.00 -4.32
CA LYS A 57 -2.38 14.74 -4.46
C LYS A 57 -3.00 13.56 -3.71
N THR A 58 -3.31 13.74 -2.44
CA THR A 58 -3.96 12.71 -1.61
C THR A 58 -5.39 12.42 -2.08
N GLU A 59 -6.08 13.43 -2.60
CA GLU A 59 -7.45 13.30 -3.12
C GLU A 59 -7.49 12.48 -4.41
N LEU A 60 -6.46 12.54 -5.23
CA LEU A 60 -6.34 11.67 -6.41
C LEU A 60 -6.37 10.18 -6.01
N ALA A 61 -5.62 9.77 -4.99
CA ALA A 61 -5.61 8.38 -4.54
C ALA A 61 -6.99 7.92 -4.04
N ARG A 62 -7.72 8.80 -3.32
CA ARG A 62 -9.09 8.53 -2.89
C ARG A 62 -10.04 8.39 -4.07
N ALA A 63 -9.93 9.30 -5.02
CA ALA A 63 -10.76 9.30 -6.22
C ALA A 63 -10.53 8.04 -7.05
N VAL A 64 -9.27 7.61 -7.23
CA VAL A 64 -8.93 6.36 -7.93
C VAL A 64 -9.51 5.15 -7.19
N ALA A 65 -9.33 5.06 -5.87
CA ALA A 65 -9.89 3.96 -5.09
C ALA A 65 -11.42 3.91 -5.20
N GLN A 66 -12.11 5.04 -5.09
CA GLN A 66 -13.56 5.13 -5.22
C GLN A 66 -14.03 4.80 -6.64
N ALA A 67 -13.38 5.37 -7.66
CA ALA A 67 -13.70 5.13 -9.06
C ALA A 67 -13.56 3.66 -9.46
N THR A 68 -12.63 2.94 -8.85
CA THR A 68 -12.37 1.51 -9.15
C THR A 68 -13.07 0.55 -8.19
N GLY A 69 -13.74 1.04 -7.15
CA GLY A 69 -14.31 0.20 -6.09
C GLY A 69 -13.24 -0.52 -5.28
N SER A 70 -12.00 0.01 -5.30
CA SER A 70 -10.86 -0.57 -4.58
C SER A 70 -10.81 -0.10 -3.12
N GLY A 71 -10.19 -0.90 -2.27
CA GLY A 71 -9.85 -0.45 -0.93
C GLY A 71 -8.76 0.63 -0.98
N LEU A 72 -8.73 1.54 -0.01
CA LEU A 72 -7.65 2.50 0.16
C LEU A 72 -6.87 2.17 1.43
N VAL A 73 -5.56 2.04 1.29
CA VAL A 73 -4.63 1.93 2.42
C VAL A 73 -3.66 3.11 2.35
N ARG A 74 -3.46 3.82 3.45
CA ARG A 74 -2.54 4.96 3.52
C ARG A 74 -1.35 4.62 4.39
N LEU A 75 -0.17 4.77 3.84
CA LEU A 75 1.11 4.79 4.54
C LEU A 75 1.60 6.24 4.59
N GLN A 76 1.62 6.85 5.76
CA GLN A 76 2.20 8.16 5.97
C GLN A 76 3.64 8.00 6.46
N CYS A 77 4.59 8.52 5.69
CA CYS A 77 6.00 8.51 6.05
C CYS A 77 6.30 9.60 7.09
N TYR A 78 7.25 9.33 7.98
CA TYR A 78 7.77 10.25 8.98
C TYR A 78 9.24 9.90 9.27
N GLU A 79 9.98 10.83 9.83
CA GLU A 79 11.40 10.62 10.19
C GLU A 79 11.57 9.39 11.10
N GLY A 80 12.47 8.48 10.74
CA GLY A 80 12.74 7.24 11.48
C GLY A 80 11.78 6.08 11.18
N VAL A 81 10.93 6.19 10.15
CA VAL A 81 10.26 5.02 9.58
C VAL A 81 11.28 4.26 8.76
N ASP A 82 11.61 3.05 9.23
CA ASP A 82 12.41 2.07 8.50
C ASP A 82 11.49 1.04 7.79
N GLU A 83 12.11 0.19 6.98
CA GLU A 83 11.43 -0.87 6.24
C GLU A 83 10.60 -1.78 7.15
N ALA A 84 11.17 -2.21 8.26
CA ALA A 84 10.52 -3.12 9.18
C ALA A 84 9.26 -2.48 9.78
N ARG A 85 9.35 -1.23 10.21
CA ARG A 85 8.21 -0.48 10.77
C ARG A 85 7.13 -0.12 9.75
N ALA A 86 7.47 -0.06 8.47
CA ALA A 86 6.48 0.12 7.41
C ALA A 86 5.67 -1.17 7.16
N LEU A 87 6.29 -2.33 7.35
CA LEU A 87 5.69 -3.65 7.11
C LEU A 87 4.94 -4.18 8.32
N TYR A 88 5.59 -4.24 9.48
CA TYR A 88 5.00 -4.84 10.69
C TYR A 88 5.57 -4.24 11.98
N GLU A 89 4.88 -4.46 13.05
CA GLU A 89 5.32 -4.18 14.41
C GLU A 89 4.90 -5.31 15.33
N TRP A 90 5.76 -5.66 16.28
CA TRP A 90 5.42 -6.66 17.28
C TRP A 90 4.54 -6.06 18.38
N ASN A 91 3.46 -6.74 18.73
CA ASN A 91 2.62 -6.36 19.86
C ASN A 91 3.31 -6.76 21.18
N HIS A 92 4.29 -5.95 21.59
CA HIS A 92 5.06 -6.23 22.81
C HIS A 92 4.20 -6.35 24.07
N ALA A 93 3.13 -5.57 24.17
CA ALA A 93 2.22 -5.68 25.31
C ALA A 93 1.56 -7.07 25.37
N LYS A 94 1.08 -7.58 24.25
CA LYS A 94 0.50 -8.93 24.13
C LYS A 94 1.57 -10.02 24.38
N GLN A 95 2.80 -9.82 23.88
CA GLN A 95 3.91 -10.74 24.14
C GLN A 95 4.22 -10.83 25.65
N ILE A 96 4.33 -9.69 26.34
CA ILE A 96 4.59 -9.66 27.79
C ILE A 96 3.45 -10.35 28.54
N LEU A 97 2.20 -10.06 28.23
CA LEU A 97 1.05 -10.73 28.85
C LEU A 97 1.09 -12.24 28.64
N ARG A 98 1.45 -12.72 27.44
CA ARG A 98 1.58 -14.15 27.14
C ARG A 98 2.69 -14.80 27.94
N ILE A 99 3.85 -14.14 28.06
CA ILE A 99 4.99 -14.62 28.86
C ILE A 99 4.60 -14.71 30.34
N GLN A 100 3.91 -13.73 30.87
CA GLN A 100 3.46 -13.71 32.27
C GLN A 100 2.37 -14.74 32.56
N ALA A 101 1.50 -15.01 31.60
CA ALA A 101 0.44 -16.01 31.73
C ALA A 101 0.90 -17.44 31.48
N GLY A 102 2.11 -17.63 30.92
CA GLY A 102 2.65 -18.95 30.58
C GLY A 102 3.24 -19.64 31.79
N SER A 103 2.68 -20.81 32.15
CA SER A 103 3.25 -21.76 33.10
C SER A 103 3.96 -22.93 32.37
N GLY A 104 4.28 -22.75 31.09
CA GLY A 104 4.78 -23.81 30.21
C GLY A 104 6.27 -23.76 29.89
N ASP A 105 6.71 -24.68 29.06
CA ASP A 105 8.07 -24.77 28.55
C ASP A 105 8.47 -23.49 27.83
N TRP A 106 9.69 -22.99 28.09
CA TRP A 106 10.22 -21.75 27.52
C TRP A 106 10.33 -21.81 25.98
N ASP A 107 10.69 -22.95 25.44
CA ASP A 107 10.85 -23.11 23.98
C ASP A 107 9.50 -22.99 23.27
N GLN A 108 8.42 -23.49 23.85
CA GLN A 108 7.08 -23.37 23.32
C GLN A 108 6.55 -21.93 23.44
N THR A 109 6.80 -21.28 24.57
CA THR A 109 6.43 -19.86 24.79
C THR A 109 7.17 -18.95 23.82
N LYS A 110 8.45 -19.21 23.55
CA LYS A 110 9.25 -18.45 22.59
C LYS A 110 8.69 -18.57 21.16
N MET A 111 8.32 -19.77 20.72
CA MET A 111 7.70 -19.97 19.40
C MET A 111 6.34 -19.27 19.31
N ASP A 112 5.53 -19.32 20.36
CA ASP A 112 4.23 -18.68 20.41
C ASP A 112 4.32 -17.16 20.28
N VAL A 113 5.20 -16.49 21.07
CA VAL A 113 5.26 -15.00 21.10
C VAL A 113 5.80 -14.38 19.81
N PHE A 114 6.46 -15.15 18.94
CA PHE A 114 6.89 -14.74 17.62
C PHE A 114 5.98 -15.25 16.49
N SER A 115 4.79 -15.74 16.84
CA SER A 115 3.80 -16.14 15.84
C SER A 115 3.08 -14.93 15.24
N GLU A 116 2.40 -15.15 14.12
CA GLU A 116 1.61 -14.11 13.43
C GLU A 116 0.55 -13.45 14.33
N GLU A 117 0.09 -14.14 15.36
CA GLU A 117 -0.89 -13.63 16.31
C GLU A 117 -0.41 -12.39 17.08
N PHE A 118 0.90 -12.25 17.23
CA PHE A 118 1.54 -11.13 17.92
C PHE A 118 2.06 -10.06 16.96
N LEU A 119 1.85 -10.24 15.65
CA LEU A 119 2.26 -9.31 14.62
C LEU A 119 1.16 -8.28 14.36
N LEU A 120 1.49 -7.00 14.51
CA LEU A 120 0.64 -5.89 14.07
C LEU A 120 0.95 -5.59 12.62
N SER A 121 0.02 -5.92 11.72
CA SER A 121 0.17 -5.57 10.30
C SER A 121 0.09 -4.06 10.13
N ARG A 122 1.16 -3.47 9.62
CA ARG A 122 1.23 -2.07 9.24
C ARG A 122 0.63 -1.86 7.84
N PRO A 123 0.42 -0.61 7.39
CA PRO A 123 -0.27 -0.34 6.13
C PRO A 123 0.30 -1.09 4.92
N LEU A 124 1.61 -1.19 4.79
CA LEU A 124 2.24 -1.88 3.67
C LEU A 124 1.91 -3.38 3.67
N LEU A 125 2.10 -4.07 4.80
CA LEU A 125 1.74 -5.49 4.91
C LEU A 125 0.23 -5.70 4.76
N THR A 126 -0.59 -4.77 5.26
CA THR A 126 -2.03 -4.80 5.09
C THR A 126 -2.42 -4.73 3.62
N ALA A 127 -1.80 -3.83 2.84
CA ALA A 127 -2.05 -3.73 1.41
C ALA A 127 -1.63 -5.00 0.66
N ILE A 128 -0.46 -5.56 1.00
CA ILE A 128 0.07 -6.80 0.37
C ILE A 128 -0.83 -8.01 0.62
N ARG A 129 -1.39 -8.13 1.82
CA ARG A 129 -2.22 -9.29 2.20
C ARG A 129 -3.65 -9.22 1.70
N ARG A 130 -4.08 -8.08 1.17
CA ARG A 130 -5.42 -7.95 0.63
C ARG A 130 -5.57 -8.75 -0.67
N THR A 131 -6.63 -9.50 -0.76
CA THR A 131 -7.02 -10.23 -1.97
C THR A 131 -7.88 -9.37 -2.92
N GLU A 132 -8.46 -8.32 -2.39
CA GLU A 132 -9.27 -7.37 -3.15
C GLU A 132 -8.41 -6.24 -3.72
N PRO A 133 -8.78 -5.69 -4.88
CA PRO A 133 -8.08 -4.54 -5.45
C PRO A 133 -7.94 -3.42 -4.42
N THR A 134 -6.72 -2.92 -4.26
CA THR A 134 -6.41 -1.94 -3.22
C THR A 134 -5.45 -0.88 -3.78
N VAL A 135 -5.77 0.38 -3.55
CA VAL A 135 -4.88 1.49 -3.79
C VAL A 135 -4.05 1.73 -2.53
N LEU A 136 -2.73 1.68 -2.65
CA LEU A 136 -1.81 2.05 -1.59
C LEU A 136 -1.34 3.49 -1.83
N LEU A 137 -1.74 4.40 -0.96
CA LEU A 137 -1.24 5.77 -0.93
C LEU A 137 -0.03 5.84 0.01
N ILE A 138 1.13 6.18 -0.55
CA ILE A 138 2.34 6.50 0.22
C ILE A 138 2.46 8.02 0.24
N ASP A 139 2.29 8.62 1.40
CA ASP A 139 2.23 10.06 1.58
C ASP A 139 3.47 10.58 2.32
N GLU A 140 3.91 11.80 1.99
CA GLU A 140 5.08 12.43 2.60
C GLU A 140 6.38 11.61 2.44
N THR A 141 6.60 11.06 1.25
CA THR A 141 7.78 10.22 0.93
C THR A 141 9.11 10.93 1.14
N ASP A 142 9.12 12.26 1.04
CA ASP A 142 10.27 13.13 1.33
C ASP A 142 10.75 13.09 2.79
N LYS A 143 9.92 12.58 3.69
CA LYS A 143 10.26 12.40 5.12
C LYS A 143 10.76 10.99 5.45
N ALA A 144 10.69 10.09 4.49
CA ALA A 144 11.15 8.72 4.68
C ALA A 144 12.67 8.66 4.62
N ASP A 145 13.28 7.83 5.47
CA ASP A 145 14.68 7.48 5.30
C ASP A 145 14.88 6.71 3.98
N ILE A 146 16.05 6.87 3.35
CA ILE A 146 16.43 6.24 2.08
C ILE A 146 16.19 4.71 2.08
N GLU A 147 16.23 4.10 3.26
CA GLU A 147 15.99 2.67 3.45
C GLU A 147 14.56 2.21 3.11
N ILE A 148 13.55 3.11 3.09
CA ILE A 148 12.19 2.77 2.68
C ILE A 148 12.05 2.70 1.15
N GLU A 149 12.92 3.33 0.40
CA GLU A 149 12.90 3.24 -1.06
C GLU A 149 13.15 1.81 -1.56
N GLY A 150 13.90 1.00 -0.81
CA GLY A 150 14.15 -0.41 -1.09
C GLY A 150 12.87 -1.24 -1.18
N PRO A 151 12.07 -1.37 -0.10
CA PRO A 151 10.83 -2.17 -0.08
C PRO A 151 9.76 -1.66 -1.05
N VAL A 152 9.65 -0.35 -1.22
CA VAL A 152 8.73 0.25 -2.20
C VAL A 152 9.14 -0.12 -3.62
N SER A 153 10.44 -0.17 -3.92
CA SER A 153 10.96 -0.65 -5.19
C SER A 153 10.79 -2.15 -5.40
N TYR A 154 10.94 -2.96 -4.35
CA TYR A 154 10.82 -4.42 -4.42
C TYR A 154 9.38 -4.91 -4.41
N THR A 155 8.45 -4.24 -3.73
CA THR A 155 7.01 -4.55 -3.81
C THR A 155 6.48 -4.39 -5.22
N HIS A 156 7.16 -3.59 -6.02
CA HIS A 156 6.95 -3.43 -7.45
C HIS A 156 7.16 -4.72 -8.27
N LEU A 157 8.01 -5.64 -7.80
CA LEU A 157 8.34 -6.89 -8.51
C LEU A 157 7.48 -8.09 -8.06
N THR A 158 6.85 -8.03 -6.91
CA THR A 158 6.25 -9.21 -6.24
C THR A 158 4.77 -9.11 -5.96
N LEU A 159 4.13 -7.93 -6.13
CA LEU A 159 2.71 -7.79 -5.85
C LEU A 159 1.85 -8.02 -7.10
N PRO A 160 0.80 -8.83 -6.98
CA PRO A 160 -0.24 -8.82 -8.00
C PRO A 160 -0.95 -7.46 -7.93
N THR A 161 -0.57 -6.59 -8.85
CA THR A 161 -1.34 -5.49 -9.43
C THR A 161 -2.28 -4.71 -8.52
N THR A 162 -1.72 -3.88 -7.66
CA THR A 162 -2.42 -2.67 -7.22
C THR A 162 -1.69 -1.47 -7.79
N PRO A 163 -2.34 -0.53 -8.49
CA PRO A 163 -1.70 0.73 -8.81
C PRO A 163 -1.37 1.47 -7.51
N TYR A 164 -0.12 1.85 -7.37
CA TYR A 164 0.33 2.71 -6.27
C TYR A 164 0.13 4.17 -6.68
N VAL A 165 -0.45 4.96 -5.81
CA VAL A 165 -0.60 6.41 -5.97
C VAL A 165 0.12 7.11 -4.85
#